data_cce89c647e71e2199cf3b9fc9f2bc25a
#
_entry.id   cce89c647e71e2199cf3b9fc9f2bc25a
#
_cell.length_a   1.000
_cell.length_b   1.000
_cell.length_c   1.000
_cell.angle_alpha   90.00
_cell.angle_beta   90.00
_cell.angle_gamma   90.00
#
_symmetry.space_group_name_H-M   'P 1'
#
loop_
_entity.id
_entity.type
_entity.pdbx_description
1 polymer ?
#
loop_
_entity_poly.entity_id
_entity_poly.type
_entity_poly.pdbx_seq_one_letter_code
_entity_poly.pdbx_strand_id
1 'polypeptide(L)'
;MPNILKETARGIDIILLDDELFSNREIFFTDSVNITSATLLLKQLMYLDRADAGKEITLYINSLGGDVISGLAVYDFIRLMKSPVKTICTGTAASMGAILFLAGTTRQMLPHTRLLIHDPSYGSNDIGGQKSHEIQQQLDKLNEVRETLAKIIAEKTGKRLKEIYKATATDTCFSAEEAVAFGLATEILTEV
;
A
#
# COMPACT_ATOMS: atom_id res chain seq x y z
N MET A 1 20.12 9.80 10.89
CA MET A 1 20.06 8.44 10.34
C MET A 1 21.44 7.79 10.51
N PRO A 2 21.53 6.49 10.71
CA PRO A 2 22.84 5.82 10.83
C PRO A 2 23.57 5.84 9.50
N ASN A 3 24.90 5.94 9.57
CA ASN A 3 25.79 5.85 8.42
C ASN A 3 26.42 4.45 8.37
N ILE A 4 26.61 3.96 7.15
CA ILE A 4 27.34 2.73 6.87
C ILE A 4 28.72 3.11 6.34
N LEU A 5 29.76 2.42 6.84
CA LEU A 5 31.11 2.52 6.29
C LEU A 5 31.31 1.38 5.31
N LYS A 6 31.52 1.71 4.02
CA LYS A 6 31.72 0.72 2.95
C LYS A 6 33.14 0.81 2.42
N GLU A 7 33.90 -0.26 2.56
CA GLU A 7 35.21 -0.35 1.93
C GLU A 7 35.05 -0.47 0.42
N THR A 8 35.79 0.38 -0.31
CA THR A 8 35.84 0.39 -1.77
C THR A 8 37.30 0.36 -2.23
N ALA A 9 37.52 0.08 -3.48
CA ALA A 9 38.87 0.13 -4.08
C ALA A 9 39.54 1.52 -3.98
N ARG A 10 38.79 2.56 -3.62
CA ARG A 10 39.27 3.95 -3.49
C ARG A 10 39.40 4.42 -2.04
N GLY A 11 39.02 3.58 -1.05
CA GLY A 11 39.02 3.91 0.36
C GLY A 11 37.67 3.58 1.04
N ILE A 12 37.37 4.30 2.09
CA ILE A 12 36.12 4.12 2.86
C ILE A 12 35.12 5.20 2.41
N ASP A 13 33.98 4.75 1.91
CA ASP A 13 32.84 5.61 1.59
C ASP A 13 31.85 5.61 2.77
N ILE A 14 31.28 6.77 3.07
CA ILE A 14 30.21 6.93 4.06
C ILE A 14 28.89 7.03 3.30
N ILE A 15 28.01 6.06 3.50
CA ILE A 15 26.71 5.96 2.82
C ILE A 15 25.60 6.03 3.87
N LEU A 16 24.50 6.72 3.58
CA LEU A 16 23.31 6.68 4.41
C LEU A 16 22.65 5.29 4.32
N LEU A 17 22.12 4.80 5.42
CA LEU A 17 21.41 3.51 5.45
C LEU A 17 20.27 3.47 4.41
N ASP A 18 19.49 4.54 4.31
CA ASP A 18 18.39 4.62 3.35
C ASP A 18 18.88 4.56 1.89
N ASP A 19 20.05 5.16 1.58
CA ASP A 19 20.64 5.09 0.26
C ASP A 19 21.11 3.67 -0.08
N GLU A 20 21.68 2.95 0.89
CA GLU A 20 22.08 1.55 0.70
C GLU A 20 20.86 0.64 0.49
N LEU A 21 19.82 0.77 1.31
CA LEU A 21 18.57 0.02 1.14
C LEU A 21 17.92 0.32 -0.21
N PHE A 22 17.85 1.58 -0.59
CA PHE A 22 17.33 1.99 -1.89
C PHE A 22 18.16 1.44 -3.06
N SER A 23 19.49 1.41 -2.93
CA SER A 23 20.37 0.80 -3.94
C SER A 23 20.14 -0.71 -4.10
N ASN A 24 19.69 -1.37 -3.03
CA ASN A 24 19.25 -2.77 -3.03
C ASN A 24 17.81 -2.96 -3.49
N ARG A 25 17.15 -1.90 -3.99
CA ARG A 25 15.77 -1.88 -4.47
C ARG A 25 14.74 -2.09 -3.37
N GLU A 26 15.04 -1.63 -2.16
CA GLU A 26 14.20 -1.69 -0.99
C GLU A 26 13.65 -0.30 -0.65
N ILE A 27 12.33 -0.19 -0.52
CA ILE A 27 11.62 1.06 -0.20
C ILE A 27 10.81 0.84 1.07
N PHE A 28 10.86 1.79 2.00
CA PHE A 28 10.05 1.81 3.20
C PHE A 28 8.95 2.87 3.09
N PHE A 29 7.70 2.44 3.12
CA PHE A 29 6.54 3.32 3.16
C PHE A 29 5.89 3.22 4.54
N THR A 30 6.19 4.20 5.40
CA THR A 30 5.74 4.23 6.81
C THR A 30 4.85 5.43 7.13
N ASP A 31 4.55 6.25 6.14
CA ASP A 31 3.74 7.46 6.27
C ASP A 31 2.24 7.21 6.05
N SER A 32 1.43 8.20 6.41
CA SER A 32 0.07 8.30 5.89
C SER A 32 0.08 8.53 4.39
N VAL A 33 -0.88 7.93 3.69
CA VAL A 33 -1.06 8.15 2.25
C VAL A 33 -1.60 9.55 2.01
N ASN A 34 -0.81 10.39 1.37
CA ASN A 34 -1.16 11.75 0.96
C ASN A 34 -0.37 12.14 -0.30
N ILE A 35 -0.66 13.29 -0.86
CA ILE A 35 -0.03 13.72 -2.12
C ILE A 35 1.50 13.75 -2.05
N THR A 36 2.08 14.13 -0.91
CA THR A 36 3.53 14.23 -0.73
C THR A 36 4.18 12.86 -0.65
N SER A 37 3.68 11.99 0.25
CA SER A 37 4.21 10.63 0.44
C SER A 37 4.02 9.76 -0.81
N ALA A 38 2.85 9.85 -1.46
CA ALA A 38 2.57 9.15 -2.71
C ALA A 38 3.48 9.62 -3.85
N THR A 39 3.71 10.93 -3.98
CA THR A 39 4.62 11.47 -5.00
C THR A 39 6.06 11.02 -4.78
N LEU A 40 6.52 10.96 -3.53
CA LEU A 40 7.85 10.45 -3.21
C LEU A 40 7.98 8.98 -3.59
N LEU A 41 7.01 8.15 -3.20
CA LEU A 41 6.98 6.72 -3.53
C LEU A 41 6.95 6.49 -5.04
N LEU A 42 6.13 7.25 -5.78
CA LEU A 42 6.10 7.19 -7.24
C LEU A 42 7.46 7.50 -7.87
N LYS A 43 8.16 8.53 -7.40
CA LYS A 43 9.50 8.88 -7.90
C LYS A 43 10.51 7.76 -7.64
N GLN A 44 10.48 7.15 -6.46
CA GLN A 44 11.33 6.03 -6.09
C GLN A 44 11.08 4.81 -6.98
N LEU A 45 9.82 4.40 -7.13
CA LEU A 45 9.41 3.30 -8.00
C LEU A 45 9.81 3.55 -9.47
N MET A 46 9.54 4.76 -9.97
CA MET A 46 9.87 5.15 -11.34
C MET A 46 11.39 5.11 -11.60
N TYR A 47 12.18 5.57 -10.63
CA TYR A 47 13.64 5.53 -10.74
C TYR A 47 14.14 4.08 -10.81
N LEU A 48 13.69 3.22 -9.88
CA LEU A 48 14.12 1.82 -9.82
C LEU A 48 13.65 1.02 -11.04
N ASP A 49 12.43 1.25 -11.51
CA ASP A 49 11.92 0.58 -12.72
C ASP A 49 12.72 0.95 -13.98
N ARG A 50 13.19 2.22 -14.08
CA ARG A 50 14.01 2.67 -15.20
C ARG A 50 15.46 2.22 -15.11
N ALA A 51 16.00 2.14 -13.89
CA ALA A 51 17.41 1.77 -13.68
C ALA A 51 17.67 0.31 -14.02
N ASP A 52 16.73 -0.61 -13.74
CA ASP A 52 16.85 -2.03 -14.03
C ASP A 52 15.44 -2.63 -14.21
N ALA A 53 14.89 -2.46 -15.40
CA ALA A 53 13.53 -2.86 -15.72
C ALA A 53 13.33 -4.38 -15.62
N GLY A 54 12.29 -4.80 -14.92
CA GLY A 54 11.95 -6.21 -14.72
C GLY A 54 12.60 -6.85 -13.50
N LYS A 55 13.53 -6.19 -12.82
CA LYS A 55 14.09 -6.66 -11.56
C LYS A 55 13.15 -6.30 -10.41
N GLU A 56 12.93 -7.24 -9.49
CA GLU A 56 12.01 -7.07 -8.37
C GLU A 56 12.36 -5.87 -7.47
N ILE A 57 11.34 -5.18 -6.97
CA ILE A 57 11.44 -4.14 -5.96
C ILE A 57 10.71 -4.64 -4.71
N THR A 58 11.32 -4.48 -3.53
CA THR A 58 10.69 -4.78 -2.25
C THR A 58 10.15 -3.50 -1.63
N LEU A 59 8.85 -3.48 -1.35
CA LEU A 59 8.15 -2.37 -0.70
C LEU A 59 7.68 -2.80 0.69
N TYR A 60 8.35 -2.29 1.72
CA TYR A 60 7.96 -2.48 3.12
C TYR A 60 6.88 -1.47 3.50
N ILE A 61 5.77 -1.96 4.06
CA ILE A 61 4.61 -1.13 4.38
C ILE A 61 4.27 -1.20 5.86
N ASN A 62 4.19 -0.01 6.47
CA ASN A 62 3.61 0.20 7.79
C ASN A 62 2.83 1.52 7.77
N SER A 63 1.58 1.49 7.31
CA SER A 63 0.77 2.69 7.05
C SER A 63 -0.68 2.48 7.47
N LEU A 64 -1.24 3.48 8.10
CA LEU A 64 -2.67 3.53 8.45
C LEU A 64 -3.57 3.92 7.26
N GLY A 65 -2.98 4.22 6.10
CA GLY A 65 -3.71 4.66 4.93
C GLY A 65 -3.84 6.17 4.82
N GLY A 66 -4.90 6.66 4.20
CA GLY A 66 -5.14 8.08 3.99
C GLY A 66 -5.84 8.40 2.67
N ASP A 67 -5.36 9.37 1.90
CA ASP A 67 -6.01 9.86 0.69
C ASP A 67 -6.11 8.80 -0.41
N VAL A 68 -7.35 8.56 -0.85
CA VAL A 68 -7.68 7.52 -1.83
C VAL A 68 -7.07 7.80 -3.19
N ILE A 69 -7.18 9.03 -3.67
CA ILE A 69 -6.73 9.37 -5.04
C ILE A 69 -5.21 9.24 -5.15
N SER A 70 -4.49 9.74 -4.14
CA SER A 70 -3.02 9.60 -4.05
C SER A 70 -2.60 8.14 -3.97
N GLY A 71 -3.33 7.31 -3.21
CA GLY A 71 -3.05 5.89 -3.09
C GLY A 71 -3.35 5.11 -4.37
N LEU A 72 -4.46 5.39 -5.06
CA LEU A 72 -4.80 4.76 -6.33
C LEU A 72 -3.76 5.10 -7.42
N ALA A 73 -3.23 6.32 -7.45
CA ALA A 73 -2.16 6.68 -8.39
C ALA A 73 -0.91 5.79 -8.21
N VAL A 74 -0.53 5.48 -6.97
CA VAL A 74 0.58 4.56 -6.68
C VAL A 74 0.22 3.12 -7.04
N TYR A 75 -0.99 2.68 -6.67
CA TYR A 75 -1.49 1.34 -7.02
C TYR A 75 -1.43 1.10 -8.53
N ASP A 76 -2.00 2.02 -9.30
CA ASP A 76 -2.03 1.92 -10.77
C ASP A 76 -0.61 1.92 -11.35
N PHE A 77 0.29 2.76 -10.85
CA PHE A 77 1.67 2.79 -11.29
C PHE A 77 2.38 1.45 -11.05
N ILE A 78 2.24 0.87 -9.86
CA ILE A 78 2.81 -0.46 -9.55
C ILE A 78 2.26 -1.53 -10.51
N ARG A 79 0.99 -1.45 -10.89
CA ARG A 79 0.35 -2.39 -11.80
C ARG A 79 0.79 -2.24 -13.26
N LEU A 80 1.26 -1.07 -13.66
CA LEU A 80 1.64 -0.74 -15.03
C LEU A 80 3.14 -0.77 -15.28
N MET A 81 3.97 -0.67 -14.24
CA MET A 81 5.42 -0.74 -14.36
C MET A 81 5.92 -2.14 -14.76
N LYS A 82 7.16 -2.22 -15.25
CA LYS A 82 7.75 -3.47 -15.72
C LYS A 82 8.32 -4.33 -14.59
N SER A 83 8.87 -3.69 -13.57
CA SER A 83 9.47 -4.37 -12.42
C SER A 83 8.38 -4.93 -11.50
N PRO A 84 8.38 -6.23 -11.15
CA PRO A 84 7.47 -6.77 -10.16
C PRO A 84 7.75 -6.13 -8.79
N VAL A 85 6.69 -5.90 -8.03
CA VAL A 85 6.81 -5.37 -6.67
C VAL A 85 6.38 -6.46 -5.68
N LYS A 86 7.28 -6.80 -4.77
CA LYS A 86 6.99 -7.58 -3.58
C LYS A 86 6.64 -6.62 -2.45
N THR A 87 5.48 -6.77 -1.84
CA THR A 87 5.05 -5.97 -0.68
C THR A 87 5.19 -6.77 0.62
N ILE A 88 5.74 -6.14 1.65
CA ILE A 88 5.92 -6.75 2.98
C ILE A 88 5.26 -5.85 4.02
N CYS A 89 4.23 -6.35 4.71
CA CYS A 89 3.66 -5.66 5.85
C CYS A 89 4.57 -5.84 7.08
N THR A 90 5.09 -4.73 7.61
CA THR A 90 6.04 -4.75 8.75
C THR A 90 5.43 -4.27 10.08
N GLY A 91 4.19 -3.85 10.06
CA GLY A 91 3.43 -3.42 11.23
C GLY A 91 1.95 -3.47 10.93
N THR A 92 1.41 -2.41 10.38
CA THR A 92 0.01 -2.32 9.96
C THR A 92 -0.08 -1.87 8.51
N ALA A 93 -0.93 -2.55 7.74
CA ALA A 93 -1.37 -2.08 6.43
C ALA A 93 -2.88 -1.86 6.50
N ALA A 94 -3.32 -0.61 6.69
CA ALA A 94 -4.72 -0.29 6.89
C ALA A 94 -5.28 0.63 5.79
N SER A 95 -6.57 0.49 5.47
CA SER A 95 -7.26 1.38 4.53
C SER A 95 -6.51 1.47 3.20
N MET A 96 -6.14 2.67 2.74
CA MET A 96 -5.30 2.82 1.54
C MET A 96 -3.93 2.16 1.66
N GLY A 97 -3.37 1.99 2.87
CA GLY A 97 -2.16 1.19 3.08
C GLY A 97 -2.36 -0.29 2.72
N ALA A 98 -3.55 -0.84 2.99
CA ALA A 98 -3.92 -2.18 2.55
C ALA A 98 -4.05 -2.27 1.01
N ILE A 99 -4.59 -1.25 0.37
CA ILE A 99 -4.67 -1.19 -1.10
C ILE A 99 -3.27 -1.13 -1.73
N LEU A 100 -2.34 -0.35 -1.17
CA LEU A 100 -0.95 -0.34 -1.60
C LEU A 100 -0.29 -1.72 -1.40
N PHE A 101 -0.54 -2.38 -0.28
CA PHE A 101 -0.08 -3.75 -0.04
C PHE A 101 -0.61 -4.73 -1.10
N LEU A 102 -1.87 -4.60 -1.48
CA LEU A 102 -2.50 -5.41 -2.52
C LEU A 102 -1.94 -5.15 -3.93
N ALA A 103 -1.24 -4.04 -4.17
CA ALA A 103 -0.60 -3.78 -5.47
C ALA A 103 0.51 -4.80 -5.78
N GLY A 104 1.14 -5.36 -4.75
CA GLY A 104 2.21 -6.34 -4.89
C GLY A 104 1.83 -7.60 -5.65
N THR A 105 2.81 -8.15 -6.38
CA THR A 105 2.70 -9.48 -7.01
C THR A 105 2.83 -10.59 -5.96
N THR A 106 3.80 -10.44 -5.05
CA THR A 106 3.96 -11.23 -3.84
C THR A 106 3.63 -10.33 -2.65
N ARG A 107 2.82 -10.80 -1.72
CA ARG A 107 2.31 -10.02 -0.59
C ARG A 107 2.57 -10.79 0.71
N GLN A 108 3.64 -10.38 1.40
CA GLN A 108 4.12 -11.04 2.61
C GLN A 108 3.73 -10.26 3.86
N MET A 109 3.47 -10.94 4.95
CA MET A 109 3.23 -10.33 6.26
C MET A 109 4.19 -10.91 7.30
N LEU A 110 4.73 -10.06 8.18
CA LEU A 110 5.38 -10.57 9.39
C LEU A 110 4.32 -11.18 10.32
N PRO A 111 4.67 -12.18 11.17
CA PRO A 111 3.68 -12.98 11.92
C PRO A 111 2.71 -12.19 12.79
N HIS A 112 3.15 -11.07 13.37
CA HIS A 112 2.35 -10.28 14.32
C HIS A 112 1.77 -8.99 13.72
N THR A 113 1.86 -8.82 12.40
CA THR A 113 1.33 -7.64 11.71
C THR A 113 -0.17 -7.73 11.48
N ARG A 114 -0.78 -6.60 11.13
CA ARG A 114 -2.22 -6.48 10.92
C ARG A 114 -2.52 -5.86 9.57
N LEU A 115 -3.56 -6.37 8.94
CA LEU A 115 -4.12 -5.80 7.73
C LEU A 115 -5.57 -5.43 8.00
N LEU A 116 -5.96 -4.19 7.69
CA LEU A 116 -7.31 -3.69 7.93
C LEU A 116 -7.92 -3.16 6.64
N ILE A 117 -9.12 -3.64 6.34
CA ILE A 117 -9.96 -3.13 5.25
C ILE A 117 -11.27 -2.60 5.79
N HIS A 118 -11.75 -1.51 5.20
CA HIS A 118 -13.05 -0.90 5.51
C HIS A 118 -13.57 -0.11 4.31
N ASP A 119 -14.86 0.24 4.34
CA ASP A 119 -15.43 1.14 3.33
C ASP A 119 -14.78 2.53 3.42
N PRO A 120 -14.63 3.23 2.29
CA PRO A 120 -14.13 4.60 2.31
C PRO A 120 -15.08 5.52 3.08
N SER A 121 -14.52 6.48 3.79
CA SER A 121 -15.28 7.52 4.48
C SER A 121 -14.77 8.89 4.09
N TYR A 122 -15.65 9.88 4.09
CA TYR A 122 -15.20 11.26 4.18
C TYR A 122 -14.63 11.50 5.59
N GLY A 123 -13.53 12.25 5.70
CA GLY A 123 -13.08 12.75 6.99
C GLY A 123 -14.22 13.54 7.67
N SER A 124 -13.98 14.07 8.85
CA SER A 124 -14.95 14.79 9.68
C SER A 124 -15.50 16.07 9.01
N ASN A 125 -15.91 15.98 7.76
CA ASN A 125 -16.57 17.06 7.05
C ASN A 125 -17.98 17.18 7.60
N ASP A 126 -18.19 18.29 8.25
CA ASP A 126 -19.52 18.70 8.68
C ASP A 126 -20.43 18.80 7.46
N ILE A 127 -21.49 18.00 7.42
CA ILE A 127 -22.56 18.10 6.43
C ILE A 127 -23.54 19.21 6.80
N GLY A 128 -23.29 19.93 7.90
CA GLY A 128 -24.10 21.06 8.33
C GLY A 128 -24.19 22.15 7.26
N GLY A 129 -25.41 22.60 6.99
CA GLY A 129 -25.69 23.64 6.01
C GLY A 129 -25.68 23.21 4.54
N GLN A 130 -25.37 21.95 4.22
CA GLN A 130 -25.43 21.43 2.85
C GLN A 130 -26.87 21.13 2.43
N LYS A 131 -27.15 21.30 1.12
CA LYS A 131 -28.43 20.96 0.53
C LYS A 131 -28.49 19.47 0.25
N SER A 132 -29.70 18.90 0.17
CA SER A 132 -29.93 17.46 -0.06
C SER A 132 -29.23 16.95 -1.33
N HIS A 133 -29.22 17.73 -2.41
CA HIS A 133 -28.56 17.32 -3.66
C HIS A 133 -27.02 17.30 -3.54
N GLU A 134 -26.44 18.16 -2.71
CA GLU A 134 -25.00 18.19 -2.45
C GLU A 134 -24.57 16.97 -1.65
N ILE A 135 -25.36 16.61 -0.63
CA ILE A 135 -25.17 15.39 0.17
C ILE A 135 -25.29 14.13 -0.72
N GLN A 136 -26.32 14.12 -1.60
CA GLN A 136 -26.49 13.00 -2.54
C GLN A 136 -25.30 12.86 -3.49
N GLN A 137 -24.80 13.95 -4.06
CA GLN A 137 -23.62 13.93 -4.92
C GLN A 137 -22.36 13.42 -4.19
N GLN A 138 -22.18 13.77 -2.93
CA GLN A 138 -21.07 13.25 -2.12
C GLN A 138 -21.22 11.75 -1.88
N LEU A 139 -22.43 11.30 -1.55
CA LEU A 139 -22.72 9.88 -1.35
C LEU A 139 -22.47 9.07 -2.66
N ASP A 140 -22.89 9.59 -3.79
CA ASP A 140 -22.68 8.94 -5.08
C ASP A 140 -21.18 8.77 -5.38
N LYS A 141 -20.38 9.83 -5.20
CA LYS A 141 -18.91 9.77 -5.33
C LYS A 141 -18.28 8.78 -4.37
N LEU A 142 -18.74 8.75 -3.11
CA LEU A 142 -18.23 7.80 -2.13
C LEU A 142 -18.53 6.35 -2.53
N ASN A 143 -19.71 6.10 -3.08
CA ASN A 143 -20.10 4.80 -3.59
C ASN A 143 -19.27 4.37 -4.81
N GLU A 144 -18.93 5.28 -5.72
CA GLU A 144 -18.01 5.02 -6.85
C GLU A 144 -16.61 4.59 -6.35
N VAL A 145 -16.08 5.31 -5.37
CA VAL A 145 -14.80 4.96 -4.73
C VAL A 145 -14.89 3.59 -4.05
N ARG A 146 -15.95 3.35 -3.28
CA ARG A 146 -16.22 2.07 -2.61
C ARG A 146 -16.23 0.91 -3.61
N GLU A 147 -16.92 1.07 -4.72
CA GLU A 147 -16.98 0.05 -5.77
C GLU A 147 -15.58 -0.21 -6.38
N THR A 148 -14.81 0.84 -6.64
CA THR A 148 -13.45 0.74 -7.17
C THR A 148 -12.54 -0.05 -6.22
N LEU A 149 -12.51 0.31 -4.95
CA LEU A 149 -11.70 -0.37 -3.95
C LEU A 149 -12.15 -1.83 -3.74
N ALA A 150 -13.47 -2.08 -3.71
CA ALA A 150 -14.01 -3.43 -3.59
C ALA A 150 -13.62 -4.32 -4.80
N LYS A 151 -13.61 -3.78 -6.02
CA LYS A 151 -13.16 -4.50 -7.22
C LYS A 151 -11.67 -4.85 -7.13
N ILE A 152 -10.82 -3.95 -6.66
CA ILE A 152 -9.39 -4.20 -6.42
C ILE A 152 -9.22 -5.36 -5.44
N ILE A 153 -9.90 -5.31 -4.29
CA ILE A 153 -9.81 -6.35 -3.27
C ILE A 153 -10.34 -7.69 -3.83
N ALA A 154 -11.45 -7.68 -4.55
CA ALA A 154 -12.03 -8.88 -5.15
C ALA A 154 -11.08 -9.52 -6.17
N GLU A 155 -10.46 -8.73 -7.06
CA GLU A 155 -9.45 -9.20 -8.03
C GLU A 155 -8.28 -9.89 -7.33
N LYS A 156 -7.77 -9.28 -6.26
CA LYS A 156 -6.58 -9.78 -5.55
C LYS A 156 -6.86 -11.01 -4.68
N THR A 157 -8.07 -11.14 -4.16
CA THR A 157 -8.46 -12.24 -3.26
C THR A 157 -9.17 -13.38 -3.98
N GLY A 158 -9.67 -13.15 -5.20
CA GLY A 158 -10.54 -14.09 -5.91
C GLY A 158 -11.96 -14.21 -5.31
N LYS A 159 -12.32 -13.34 -4.35
CA LYS A 159 -13.63 -13.36 -3.70
C LYS A 159 -14.67 -12.59 -4.49
N ARG A 160 -15.95 -12.94 -4.29
CA ARG A 160 -17.06 -12.21 -4.91
C ARG A 160 -17.24 -10.84 -4.24
N LEU A 161 -17.66 -9.84 -5.02
CA LEU A 161 -17.91 -8.47 -4.51
C LEU A 161 -18.81 -8.44 -3.28
N LYS A 162 -19.85 -9.31 -3.22
CA LYS A 162 -20.72 -9.39 -2.05
C LYS A 162 -19.97 -9.76 -0.76
N GLU A 163 -18.97 -10.61 -0.85
CA GLU A 163 -18.13 -11.01 0.28
C GLU A 163 -17.20 -9.87 0.70
N ILE A 164 -16.68 -9.14 -0.28
CA ILE A 164 -15.86 -7.95 -0.02
C ILE A 164 -16.69 -6.87 0.65
N TYR A 165 -17.86 -6.50 0.11
CA TYR A 165 -18.75 -5.51 0.73
C TYR A 165 -19.15 -5.89 2.16
N LYS A 166 -19.33 -7.19 2.45
CA LYS A 166 -19.58 -7.65 3.82
C LYS A 166 -18.34 -7.44 4.71
N ALA A 167 -17.16 -7.68 4.19
CA ALA A 167 -15.92 -7.54 4.95
C ALA A 167 -15.51 -6.07 5.15
N THR A 168 -15.89 -5.17 4.24
CA THR A 168 -15.55 -3.74 4.34
C THR A 168 -16.60 -2.88 5.02
N ALA A 169 -17.82 -3.41 5.21
CA ALA A 169 -18.92 -2.67 5.85
C ALA A 169 -18.61 -2.20 7.28
N THR A 170 -17.70 -2.89 7.94
CA THR A 170 -17.12 -2.52 9.24
C THR A 170 -15.62 -2.64 9.15
N ASP A 171 -14.90 -2.00 10.07
CA ASP A 171 -13.45 -2.11 10.17
C ASP A 171 -13.06 -3.56 10.46
N THR A 172 -12.65 -4.30 9.43
CA THR A 172 -12.22 -5.69 9.57
C THR A 172 -10.70 -5.76 9.61
N CYS A 173 -10.19 -6.17 10.76
CA CYS A 173 -8.77 -6.35 11.01
C CYS A 173 -8.41 -7.83 10.92
N PHE A 174 -7.44 -8.15 10.09
CA PHE A 174 -6.93 -9.51 9.87
C PHE A 174 -5.57 -9.71 10.53
N SER A 175 -5.37 -10.85 11.20
CA SER A 175 -4.03 -11.36 11.50
C SER A 175 -3.32 -11.79 10.20
N ALA A 176 -2.04 -12.12 10.29
CA ALA A 176 -1.30 -12.63 9.13
C ALA A 176 -1.92 -13.91 8.57
N GLU A 177 -2.33 -14.85 9.44
CA GLU A 177 -2.98 -16.11 9.07
C GLU A 177 -4.35 -15.87 8.42
N GLU A 178 -5.14 -14.98 9.00
CA GLU A 178 -6.46 -14.63 8.47
C GLU A 178 -6.35 -13.93 7.12
N ALA A 179 -5.35 -13.05 6.94
CA ALA A 179 -5.08 -12.36 5.69
C ALA A 179 -4.69 -13.33 4.56
N VAL A 180 -3.86 -14.33 4.85
CA VAL A 180 -3.54 -15.40 3.91
C VAL A 180 -4.78 -16.23 3.58
N ALA A 181 -5.52 -16.67 4.60
CA ALA A 181 -6.74 -17.45 4.40
C ALA A 181 -7.82 -16.70 3.62
N PHE A 182 -7.90 -15.38 3.79
CA PHE A 182 -8.81 -14.53 3.04
C PHE A 182 -8.34 -14.25 1.61
N GLY A 183 -7.04 -14.39 1.31
CA GLY A 183 -6.40 -14.11 0.02
C GLY A 183 -5.84 -12.70 -0.10
N LEU A 184 -5.83 -11.93 0.97
CA LEU A 184 -5.22 -10.58 1.01
C LEU A 184 -3.69 -10.67 0.96
N ALA A 185 -3.09 -11.57 1.73
CA ALA A 185 -1.68 -11.90 1.67
C ALA A 185 -1.45 -13.21 0.90
N THR A 186 -0.25 -13.39 0.36
CA THR A 186 0.16 -14.64 -0.29
C THR A 186 0.80 -15.61 0.69
N GLU A 187 1.53 -15.08 1.68
CA GLU A 187 2.26 -15.89 2.65
C GLU A 187 2.67 -15.08 3.89
N ILE A 188 3.04 -15.80 4.95
CA ILE A 188 3.65 -15.23 6.15
C ILE A 188 5.15 -15.39 6.00
N LEU A 189 5.90 -14.30 6.21
CA LEU A 189 7.36 -14.29 6.16
C LEU A 189 7.91 -15.01 7.40
N THR A 190 8.66 -16.07 7.19
CA THR A 190 9.26 -16.88 8.27
C THR A 190 10.78 -16.69 8.42
N GLU A 191 11.41 -16.16 7.36
CA GLU A 191 12.85 -15.86 7.31
C GLU A 191 13.07 -14.54 6.56
N VAL A 192 14.10 -13.76 6.92
CA VAL A 192 14.43 -12.44 6.34
C VAL A 192 15.81 -12.52 5.69
#